data_61a583b459624ec85ee3f1a4ec6a366b
#
_entry.id   61a583b459624ec85ee3f1a4ec6a366b
#
_cell.length_a   1.000
_cell.length_b   1.000
_cell.length_c   1.000
_cell.angle_alpha   90.00
_cell.angle_beta   90.00
_cell.angle_gamma   90.00
#
_symmetry.space_group_name_H-M   'P 1'
#
loop_
_entity.id
_entity.type
_entity.pdbx_description
1 polymer ?
#
loop_
_entity_poly.entity_id
_entity_poly.type
_entity_poly.pdbx_seq_one_letter_code
_entity_poly.pdbx_strand_id
1 'polypeptide(L)'
;MYDQIYASDHSAHKLAFFVDKDFDESINRPGLYETECYSIENYYVYPSAFSEFLQYCIRIGKDTPEYNKAMTYYYQEFEKFHAASLQLNAWIAQSRNKDRRNEMVHIDSLGDSYPSVFFDITFGGEHKQLYDLAVLNTYFDANPIITQEELDKKTSELAGTDCFKVFRGKYELHFLYHMLVDLRAKANKKRKGQDLILNKVPWDFNYPNFMIYYCAYSYFPESLRQFILGYC
;
A
#
# COMPACT_ATOMS: atom_id res chain seq x y z
N MET A 1 -15.78 3.61 -19.70
CA MET A 1 -15.78 2.17 -20.03
C MET A 1 -16.90 1.42 -19.30
N TYR A 2 -17.06 1.47 -17.98
CA TYR A 2 -18.17 0.84 -17.24
C TYR A 2 -19.55 1.20 -17.82
N ASP A 3 -19.86 2.51 -17.94
CA ASP A 3 -21.17 2.96 -18.43
C ASP A 3 -21.46 2.51 -19.86
N GLN A 4 -20.44 2.40 -20.71
CA GLN A 4 -20.57 1.94 -22.10
C GLN A 4 -20.87 0.43 -22.17
N ILE A 5 -20.21 -0.36 -21.31
CA ILE A 5 -20.41 -1.81 -21.24
C ILE A 5 -21.74 -2.14 -20.56
N TYR A 6 -22.06 -1.43 -19.47
CA TYR A 6 -23.29 -1.67 -18.70
C TYR A 6 -24.58 -1.28 -19.46
N ALA A 7 -24.47 -0.28 -20.35
CA ALA A 7 -25.59 0.14 -21.23
C ALA A 7 -25.83 -0.80 -22.41
N SER A 8 -24.91 -1.71 -22.75
CA SER A 8 -25.11 -2.72 -23.78
C SER A 8 -25.89 -3.91 -23.20
N ASP A 9 -26.76 -4.52 -24.02
CA ASP A 9 -27.56 -5.69 -23.59
C ASP A 9 -26.66 -6.92 -23.34
N HIS A 10 -26.33 -7.16 -22.08
CA HIS A 10 -25.55 -8.31 -21.61
C HIS A 10 -26.42 -9.35 -20.91
N SER A 11 -27.67 -9.47 -21.27
CA SER A 11 -28.64 -10.38 -20.65
C SER A 11 -28.18 -11.85 -20.57
N ALA A 12 -27.20 -12.25 -21.40
CA ALA A 12 -26.64 -13.58 -21.41
C ALA A 12 -25.40 -13.76 -20.50
N HIS A 13 -24.81 -12.70 -19.94
CA HIS A 13 -23.57 -12.77 -19.16
C HIS A 13 -23.66 -11.95 -17.89
N LYS A 14 -23.26 -12.55 -16.77
CA LYS A 14 -23.02 -11.81 -15.52
C LYS A 14 -21.65 -11.15 -15.61
N LEU A 15 -21.59 -9.82 -15.58
CA LEU A 15 -20.34 -9.08 -15.61
C LEU A 15 -20.05 -8.50 -14.23
N ALA A 16 -18.82 -8.67 -13.75
CA ALA A 16 -18.31 -8.07 -12.54
C ALA A 16 -17.19 -7.08 -12.88
N PHE A 17 -17.24 -5.89 -12.31
CA PHE A 17 -16.24 -4.85 -12.47
C PHE A 17 -15.52 -4.64 -11.15
N PHE A 18 -14.23 -4.39 -11.21
CA PHE A 18 -13.38 -4.11 -10.05
C PHE A 18 -12.69 -2.77 -10.27
N VAL A 19 -12.74 -1.92 -9.25
CA VAL A 19 -12.08 -0.62 -9.26
C VAL A 19 -11.36 -0.39 -7.94
N ASP A 20 -10.25 0.30 -8.01
CA ASP A 20 -9.60 0.83 -6.81
C ASP A 20 -10.36 2.04 -6.29
N LYS A 21 -10.40 2.17 -4.97
CA LYS A 21 -11.05 3.31 -4.31
C LYS A 21 -10.28 4.61 -4.52
N ASP A 22 -8.97 4.50 -4.58
CA ASP A 22 -8.06 5.64 -4.57
C ASP A 22 -8.39 6.61 -3.41
N PHE A 23 -8.28 7.93 -3.64
CA PHE A 23 -8.82 8.97 -2.76
C PHE A 23 -10.21 9.45 -3.21
N ASP A 24 -10.93 8.61 -3.93
CA ASP A 24 -12.20 8.97 -4.57
C ASP A 24 -13.41 8.76 -3.64
N GLU A 25 -14.52 9.43 -3.94
CA GLU A 25 -15.79 9.14 -3.30
C GLU A 25 -16.27 7.75 -3.70
N SER A 26 -16.84 7.03 -2.73
CA SER A 26 -17.27 5.65 -2.97
C SER A 26 -18.32 5.55 -4.06
N ILE A 27 -18.13 4.59 -4.95
CA ILE A 27 -19.01 4.29 -6.07
C ILE A 27 -19.93 3.13 -5.68
N ASN A 28 -21.22 3.41 -5.57
CA ASN A 28 -22.19 2.36 -5.33
C ASN A 28 -22.98 2.06 -6.61
N ARG A 29 -22.56 1.04 -7.37
CA ARG A 29 -23.20 0.61 -8.61
C ARG A 29 -23.37 -0.91 -8.66
N PRO A 30 -24.50 -1.42 -9.20
CA PRO A 30 -24.69 -2.86 -9.36
C PRO A 30 -23.58 -3.49 -10.21
N GLY A 31 -23.05 -4.64 -9.77
CA GLY A 31 -22.01 -5.34 -10.52
C GLY A 31 -20.61 -4.74 -10.44
N LEU A 32 -20.42 -3.71 -9.60
CA LEU A 32 -19.12 -3.09 -9.38
C LEU A 32 -18.68 -3.30 -7.94
N TYR A 33 -17.47 -3.84 -7.77
CA TYR A 33 -16.77 -3.91 -6.51
C TYR A 33 -15.70 -2.81 -6.46
N GLU A 34 -15.78 -1.97 -5.46
CA GLU A 34 -14.75 -1.00 -5.10
C GLU A 34 -13.92 -1.54 -3.95
N THR A 35 -12.60 -1.42 -3.99
CA THR A 35 -11.74 -1.88 -2.90
C THR A 35 -12.06 -1.13 -1.59
N GLU A 36 -12.03 -1.85 -0.45
CA GLU A 36 -12.21 -1.23 0.87
C GLU A 36 -11.03 -0.32 1.27
N CYS A 37 -9.88 -0.56 0.66
CA CYS A 37 -8.66 0.20 0.83
C CYS A 37 -8.41 1.09 -0.39
N TYR A 38 -7.37 1.92 -0.33
CA TYR A 38 -6.97 2.77 -1.44
C TYR A 38 -6.88 2.00 -2.76
N SER A 39 -6.24 0.83 -2.75
CA SER A 39 -6.13 -0.05 -3.92
C SER A 39 -5.97 -1.51 -3.50
N ILE A 40 -5.97 -2.41 -4.48
CA ILE A 40 -5.77 -3.84 -4.24
C ILE A 40 -4.40 -4.13 -3.61
N GLU A 41 -3.37 -3.33 -3.88
CA GLU A 41 -2.04 -3.50 -3.30
C GLU A 41 -2.04 -3.39 -1.77
N ASN A 42 -2.98 -2.63 -1.19
CA ASN A 42 -3.11 -2.53 0.27
C ASN A 42 -3.47 -3.87 0.92
N TYR A 43 -4.16 -4.78 0.21
CA TYR A 43 -4.47 -6.11 0.74
C TYR A 43 -3.23 -6.96 0.98
N TYR A 44 -2.15 -6.71 0.24
CA TYR A 44 -0.87 -7.39 0.45
C TYR A 44 -0.08 -6.84 1.63
N VAL A 45 -0.23 -5.57 1.93
CA VAL A 45 0.49 -4.93 3.05
C VAL A 45 -0.28 -4.97 4.36
N TYR A 46 -1.46 -5.55 4.39
CA TYR A 46 -2.23 -5.64 5.62
C TYR A 46 -1.50 -6.51 6.66
N PRO A 47 -1.52 -6.15 7.97
CA PRO A 47 -0.76 -6.90 8.98
C PRO A 47 -1.11 -8.40 9.04
N SER A 48 -2.36 -8.76 8.73
CA SER A 48 -2.75 -10.18 8.65
C SER A 48 -2.05 -10.92 7.52
N ALA A 49 -1.80 -10.28 6.38
CA ALA A 49 -1.07 -10.87 5.26
C ALA A 49 0.38 -11.20 5.66
N PHE A 50 1.06 -10.28 6.35
CA PHE A 50 2.41 -10.53 6.87
C PHE A 50 2.41 -11.63 7.95
N SER A 51 1.39 -11.66 8.81
CA SER A 51 1.21 -12.72 9.81
C SER A 51 1.08 -14.10 9.16
N GLU A 52 0.27 -14.25 8.11
CA GLU A 52 0.12 -15.52 7.38
C GLU A 52 1.40 -15.90 6.64
N PHE A 53 2.08 -14.93 6.03
CA PHE A 53 3.37 -15.14 5.40
C PHE A 53 4.41 -15.69 6.38
N LEU A 54 4.50 -15.15 7.61
CA LEU A 54 5.38 -15.68 8.65
C LEU A 54 5.06 -17.13 9.00
N GLN A 55 3.77 -17.48 9.12
CA GLN A 55 3.35 -18.82 9.55
C GLN A 55 3.54 -19.86 8.44
N TYR A 56 3.04 -19.57 7.25
CA TYR A 56 2.94 -20.59 6.21
C TYR A 56 4.15 -20.60 5.28
N CYS A 57 4.79 -19.47 5.08
CA CYS A 57 5.94 -19.35 4.20
C CYS A 57 7.27 -19.49 4.97
N ILE A 58 7.43 -18.74 6.06
CA ILE A 58 8.64 -18.82 6.91
C ILE A 58 8.55 -19.93 7.95
N ARG A 59 7.34 -20.42 8.24
CA ARG A 59 7.06 -21.50 9.19
C ARG A 59 7.38 -21.13 10.64
N ILE A 60 7.00 -19.94 11.04
CA ILE A 60 7.10 -19.44 12.41
C ILE A 60 5.72 -19.53 13.07
N GLY A 61 5.61 -20.24 14.18
CA GLY A 61 4.35 -20.37 14.91
C GLY A 61 3.94 -19.07 15.61
N LYS A 62 2.64 -18.74 15.62
CA LYS A 62 2.09 -17.52 16.25
C LYS A 62 2.47 -17.33 17.72
N ASP A 63 2.60 -18.45 18.45
CA ASP A 63 2.88 -18.43 19.89
C ASP A 63 4.38 -18.35 20.24
N THR A 64 5.21 -18.11 19.24
CA THR A 64 6.66 -18.04 19.44
C THR A 64 7.14 -16.63 19.72
N PRO A 65 8.19 -16.43 20.54
CA PRO A 65 8.81 -15.12 20.73
C PRO A 65 9.35 -14.53 19.43
N GLU A 66 9.76 -15.37 18.49
CA GLU A 66 10.26 -15.03 17.18
C GLU A 66 9.16 -14.37 16.32
N TYR A 67 7.96 -14.95 16.32
CA TYR A 67 6.80 -14.36 15.65
C TYR A 67 6.49 -12.96 16.19
N ASN A 68 6.44 -12.81 17.51
CA ASN A 68 6.16 -11.53 18.15
C ASN A 68 7.22 -10.48 17.79
N LYS A 69 8.50 -10.85 17.75
CA LYS A 69 9.59 -9.95 17.32
C LYS A 69 9.42 -9.53 15.86
N ALA A 70 9.09 -10.46 14.96
CA ALA A 70 8.91 -10.17 13.54
C ALA A 70 7.69 -9.26 13.31
N MET A 71 6.56 -9.49 14.01
CA MET A 71 5.39 -8.64 13.95
C MET A 71 5.67 -7.24 14.52
N THR A 72 6.38 -7.16 15.65
CA THR A 72 6.81 -5.86 16.24
C THR A 72 7.69 -5.09 15.26
N TYR A 73 8.65 -5.76 14.63
CA TYR A 73 9.50 -5.16 13.61
C TYR A 73 8.67 -4.63 12.44
N TYR A 74 7.72 -5.42 11.93
CA TYR A 74 6.82 -5.03 10.86
C TYR A 74 6.06 -3.73 11.21
N TYR A 75 5.41 -3.68 12.37
CA TYR A 75 4.66 -2.49 12.79
C TYR A 75 5.55 -1.27 12.96
N GLN A 76 6.72 -1.42 13.58
CA GLN A 76 7.65 -0.32 13.78
C GLN A 76 8.19 0.27 12.48
N GLU A 77 8.51 -0.59 11.50
CA GLU A 77 9.00 -0.12 10.21
C GLU A 77 7.89 0.58 9.42
N PHE A 78 6.67 0.03 9.42
CA PHE A 78 5.53 0.68 8.76
C PHE A 78 5.13 1.99 9.46
N GLU A 79 5.13 2.07 10.77
CA GLU A 79 4.86 3.29 11.52
C GLU A 79 5.81 4.43 11.10
N LYS A 80 7.10 4.14 11.00
CA LYS A 80 8.11 5.11 10.54
C LYS A 80 7.88 5.51 9.07
N PHE A 81 7.59 4.54 8.21
CA PHE A 81 7.31 4.81 6.80
C PHE A 81 6.04 5.62 6.63
N HIS A 82 4.98 5.30 7.35
CA HIS A 82 3.73 6.08 7.35
C HIS A 82 3.97 7.52 7.80
N ALA A 83 4.74 7.71 8.87
CA ALA A 83 5.11 9.06 9.32
C ALA A 83 5.89 9.84 8.25
N ALA A 84 6.86 9.20 7.60
CA ALA A 84 7.66 9.84 6.55
C ALA A 84 6.88 10.09 5.26
N SER A 85 5.88 9.25 4.93
CA SER A 85 5.10 9.34 3.69
C SER A 85 3.76 10.08 3.83
N LEU A 86 3.38 10.50 5.02
CA LEU A 86 2.08 11.12 5.31
C LEU A 86 1.81 12.36 4.45
N GLN A 87 2.77 13.28 4.37
CA GLN A 87 2.62 14.49 3.56
C GLN A 87 2.58 14.20 2.05
N LEU A 88 3.31 13.17 1.58
CA LEU A 88 3.21 12.73 0.19
C LEU A 88 1.82 12.20 -0.14
N ASN A 89 1.25 11.35 0.72
CA ASN A 89 -0.11 10.84 0.53
C ASN A 89 -1.15 11.97 0.62
N ALA A 90 -0.98 12.92 1.53
CA ALA A 90 -1.84 14.11 1.63
C ALA A 90 -1.76 14.97 0.37
N TRP A 91 -0.57 15.16 -0.19
CA TRP A 91 -0.35 15.89 -1.42
C TRP A 91 -1.04 15.20 -2.61
N ILE A 92 -0.89 13.86 -2.74
CA ILE A 92 -1.57 13.07 -3.78
C ILE A 92 -3.09 13.20 -3.65
N ALA A 93 -3.64 13.04 -2.43
CA ALA A 93 -5.06 13.16 -2.17
C ALA A 93 -5.60 14.54 -2.52
N GLN A 94 -4.86 15.61 -2.19
CA GLN A 94 -5.27 16.98 -2.50
C GLN A 94 -5.20 17.26 -4.00
N SER A 95 -4.20 16.72 -4.70
CA SER A 95 -4.09 16.82 -6.14
C SER A 95 -5.29 16.18 -6.85
N ARG A 96 -5.69 14.97 -6.41
CA ARG A 96 -6.91 14.29 -6.91
C ARG A 96 -8.17 15.10 -6.65
N ASN A 97 -8.29 15.74 -5.48
CA ASN A 97 -9.44 16.60 -5.16
C ASN A 97 -9.52 17.82 -6.08
N LYS A 98 -8.39 18.41 -6.47
CA LYS A 98 -8.35 19.53 -7.44
C LYS A 98 -8.76 19.07 -8.83
N ASP A 99 -8.27 17.94 -9.29
CA ASP A 99 -8.62 17.35 -10.58
C ASP A 99 -10.14 17.14 -10.73
N ARG A 100 -10.78 16.60 -9.69
CA ARG A 100 -12.25 16.45 -9.68
C ARG A 100 -13.03 17.76 -9.80
N ARG A 101 -12.47 18.88 -9.33
CA ARG A 101 -13.07 20.21 -9.50
C ARG A 101 -12.82 20.82 -10.86
N ASN A 102 -12.34 20.02 -11.83
CA ASN A 102 -11.92 20.47 -13.17
C ASN A 102 -10.77 21.51 -13.14
N GLU A 103 -9.98 21.52 -12.07
CA GLU A 103 -8.78 22.35 -11.98
C GLU A 103 -7.59 21.69 -12.69
N MET A 104 -7.85 20.67 -13.54
CA MET A 104 -6.94 19.88 -14.37
C MET A 104 -5.50 19.84 -13.83
N VAL A 105 -5.30 19.11 -12.73
CA VAL A 105 -3.97 18.87 -12.21
C VAL A 105 -3.33 17.77 -13.04
N HIS A 106 -2.50 18.13 -13.99
CA HIS A 106 -1.60 17.19 -14.61
C HIS A 106 -0.55 16.78 -13.58
N ILE A 107 -0.65 15.56 -13.10
CA ILE A 107 0.41 14.93 -12.33
C ILE A 107 1.08 13.96 -13.30
N ASP A 108 2.36 14.17 -13.59
CA ASP A 108 3.17 13.18 -14.26
C ASP A 108 3.16 11.89 -13.45
N SER A 109 3.16 10.76 -14.11
CA SER A 109 2.82 9.45 -13.54
C SER A 109 3.42 9.24 -12.15
N LEU A 110 2.57 8.98 -11.16
CA LEU A 110 2.98 8.68 -9.79
C LEU A 110 3.84 7.41 -9.65
N GLY A 111 4.13 6.70 -10.72
CA GLY A 111 4.94 5.48 -10.74
C GLY A 111 4.42 4.34 -9.85
N ASP A 112 5.00 3.16 -9.98
CA ASP A 112 4.64 1.98 -9.18
C ASP A 112 5.48 1.87 -7.88
N SER A 113 6.53 2.68 -7.75
CA SER A 113 7.39 2.76 -6.58
C SER A 113 7.47 4.21 -6.09
N TYR A 114 7.61 4.40 -4.77
CA TYR A 114 7.87 5.74 -4.26
C TYR A 114 9.21 6.27 -4.79
N PRO A 115 9.32 7.57 -5.09
CA PRO A 115 10.59 8.14 -5.55
C PRO A 115 11.68 8.00 -4.47
N SER A 116 12.78 7.33 -4.79
CA SER A 116 13.87 7.09 -3.84
C SER A 116 14.49 8.38 -3.31
N VAL A 117 14.41 9.46 -4.09
CA VAL A 117 14.89 10.81 -3.68
C VAL A 117 14.07 11.43 -2.54
N PHE A 118 12.90 10.91 -2.25
CA PHE A 118 12.02 11.43 -1.20
C PHE A 118 12.30 10.83 0.18
N PHE A 119 13.03 9.72 0.23
CA PHE A 119 13.19 8.99 1.48
C PHE A 119 14.63 8.50 1.67
N ASP A 120 15.12 8.61 2.90
CA ASP A 120 16.28 7.86 3.37
C ASP A 120 15.77 6.76 4.32
N ILE A 121 15.65 5.54 3.80
CA ILE A 121 15.09 4.39 4.51
C ILE A 121 16.22 3.54 5.07
N THR A 122 16.33 3.47 6.40
CA THR A 122 17.24 2.56 7.11
C THR A 122 16.46 1.59 7.96
N PHE A 123 16.32 0.34 7.50
CA PHE A 123 15.57 -0.70 8.23
C PHE A 123 16.21 -1.05 9.58
N GLY A 124 15.42 -0.97 10.65
CA GLY A 124 15.88 -1.07 12.02
C GLY A 124 16.46 0.23 12.59
N GLY A 125 16.47 1.29 11.80
CA GLY A 125 16.88 2.64 12.15
C GLY A 125 15.76 3.66 11.93
N GLU A 126 16.11 4.82 11.43
CA GLU A 126 15.15 5.89 11.10
C GLU A 126 14.73 5.82 9.62
N HIS A 127 13.52 6.29 9.34
CA HIS A 127 13.06 6.62 8.00
C HIS A 127 12.88 8.12 7.91
N LYS A 128 13.65 8.77 7.04
CA LYS A 128 13.65 10.24 6.93
C LYS A 128 12.92 10.68 5.68
N GLN A 129 12.06 11.65 5.84
CA GLN A 129 11.48 12.42 4.76
C GLN A 129 12.54 13.40 4.22
N LEU A 130 12.80 13.39 2.92
CA LEU A 130 13.75 14.25 2.23
C LEU A 130 13.09 15.26 1.28
N TYR A 131 11.79 15.47 1.40
CA TYR A 131 11.01 16.36 0.57
C TYR A 131 10.19 17.35 1.40
N ASP A 132 9.88 18.46 0.79
CA ASP A 132 8.91 19.45 1.26
C ASP A 132 7.87 19.73 0.16
N LEU A 133 6.95 20.66 0.41
CA LEU A 133 5.92 21.03 -0.54
C LEU A 133 6.48 21.55 -1.88
N ALA A 134 7.58 22.32 -1.85
CA ALA A 134 8.19 22.85 -3.06
C ALA A 134 8.76 21.73 -3.92
N VAL A 135 9.41 20.76 -3.29
CA VAL A 135 9.93 19.55 -3.95
C VAL A 135 8.78 18.75 -4.56
N LEU A 136 7.67 18.51 -3.84
CA LEU A 136 6.52 17.77 -4.36
C LEU A 136 5.90 18.45 -5.59
N ASN A 137 5.62 19.74 -5.47
CA ASN A 137 5.02 20.52 -6.56
C ASN A 137 5.92 20.54 -7.82
N THR A 138 7.24 20.60 -7.64
CA THR A 138 8.20 20.63 -8.75
C THR A 138 8.40 19.25 -9.36
N TYR A 139 8.55 18.22 -8.52
CA TYR A 139 8.84 16.85 -8.98
C TYR A 139 7.70 16.26 -9.82
N PHE A 140 6.46 16.55 -9.45
CA PHE A 140 5.27 16.05 -10.15
C PHE A 140 4.70 17.07 -11.16
N ASP A 141 5.41 18.16 -11.42
CA ASP A 141 4.98 19.25 -12.33
C ASP A 141 3.53 19.68 -12.08
N ALA A 142 3.20 19.90 -10.81
CA ALA A 142 1.83 20.13 -10.38
C ALA A 142 1.27 21.47 -10.86
N ASN A 143 0.15 21.43 -11.59
CA ASN A 143 -0.58 22.62 -12.04
C ASN A 143 -2.11 22.37 -11.91
N PRO A 144 -2.84 23.10 -11.04
CA PRO A 144 -2.37 24.17 -10.16
C PRO A 144 -1.56 23.67 -8.95
N ILE A 145 -0.68 24.52 -8.46
CA ILE A 145 0.20 24.25 -7.31
C ILE A 145 -0.65 23.99 -6.05
N ILE A 146 -0.29 22.98 -5.27
CA ILE A 146 -0.84 22.75 -3.94
C ILE A 146 -0.24 23.78 -2.99
N THR A 147 -1.08 24.44 -2.20
CA THR A 147 -0.64 25.41 -1.19
C THR A 147 -0.31 24.72 0.15
N GLN A 148 0.44 25.41 1.01
CA GLN A 148 0.77 24.86 2.35
C GLN A 148 -0.48 24.63 3.20
N GLU A 149 -1.46 25.55 3.18
CA GLU A 149 -2.72 25.42 3.90
C GLU A 149 -3.51 24.18 3.46
N GLU A 150 -3.59 23.92 2.15
CA GLU A 150 -4.24 22.74 1.58
C GLU A 150 -3.54 21.45 2.01
N LEU A 151 -2.19 21.45 1.99
CA LEU A 151 -1.40 20.31 2.43
C LEU A 151 -1.57 20.04 3.93
N ASP A 152 -1.47 21.06 4.77
CA ASP A 152 -1.59 20.92 6.23
C ASP A 152 -2.97 20.41 6.62
N LYS A 153 -4.03 20.94 6.00
CA LYS A 153 -5.40 20.47 6.19
C LYS A 153 -5.53 18.99 5.84
N LYS A 154 -5.06 18.59 4.65
CA LYS A 154 -5.17 17.20 4.19
C LYS A 154 -4.28 16.26 5.02
N THR A 155 -3.10 16.70 5.43
CA THR A 155 -2.22 15.96 6.34
C THR A 155 -2.91 15.69 7.67
N SER A 156 -3.59 16.70 8.24
CA SER A 156 -4.35 16.54 9.48
C SER A 156 -5.53 15.58 9.33
N GLU A 157 -6.22 15.61 8.19
CA GLU A 157 -7.31 14.67 7.88
C GLU A 157 -6.81 13.22 7.82
N LEU A 158 -5.65 12.98 7.20
CA LEU A 158 -5.10 11.64 7.05
C LEU A 158 -4.41 11.11 8.31
N ALA A 159 -3.86 11.97 9.15
CA ALA A 159 -3.11 11.56 10.34
C ALA A 159 -3.93 10.73 11.36
N GLY A 160 -5.27 10.82 11.32
CA GLY A 160 -6.17 10.05 12.19
C GLY A 160 -6.73 8.78 11.56
N THR A 161 -6.28 8.41 10.37
CA THR A 161 -6.82 7.29 9.60
C THR A 161 -5.96 6.03 9.72
N ASP A 162 -6.51 4.89 9.31
CA ASP A 162 -5.74 3.65 9.15
C ASP A 162 -4.89 3.74 7.88
N CYS A 163 -3.60 4.05 8.04
CA CYS A 163 -2.67 4.24 6.93
C CYS A 163 -2.58 3.02 6.00
N PHE A 164 -2.68 1.80 6.53
CA PHE A 164 -2.72 0.58 5.70
C PHE A 164 -3.90 0.54 4.73
N LYS A 165 -4.97 1.28 5.02
CA LYS A 165 -6.16 1.35 4.15
C LYS A 165 -6.15 2.53 3.20
N VAL A 166 -5.62 3.67 3.65
CA VAL A 166 -5.82 4.94 2.93
C VAL A 166 -4.60 5.44 2.18
N PHE A 167 -3.40 4.94 2.50
CA PHE A 167 -2.19 5.36 1.78
C PHE A 167 -2.06 4.62 0.44
N ARG A 168 -1.35 5.23 -0.50
CA ARG A 168 -1.15 4.69 -1.84
C ARG A 168 -0.55 3.28 -1.81
N GLY A 169 -1.34 2.27 -2.17
CA GLY A 169 -0.99 0.86 -2.03
C GLY A 169 0.28 0.45 -2.77
N LYS A 170 0.55 1.00 -3.96
CA LYS A 170 1.79 0.73 -4.70
C LYS A 170 3.04 1.14 -3.93
N TYR A 171 2.99 2.25 -3.19
CA TYR A 171 4.12 2.70 -2.37
C TYR A 171 4.30 1.83 -1.13
N GLU A 172 3.20 1.46 -0.50
CA GLU A 172 3.17 0.52 0.62
C GLU A 172 3.75 -0.85 0.22
N LEU A 173 3.33 -1.38 -0.93
CA LEU A 173 3.81 -2.66 -1.45
C LEU A 173 5.31 -2.63 -1.79
N HIS A 174 5.77 -1.54 -2.38
CA HIS A 174 7.20 -1.34 -2.66
C HIS A 174 8.02 -1.29 -1.38
N PHE A 175 7.52 -0.62 -0.34
CA PHE A 175 8.15 -0.59 0.98
C PHE A 175 8.19 -1.99 1.62
N LEU A 176 7.06 -2.73 1.60
CA LEU A 176 6.99 -4.11 2.09
C LEU A 176 8.04 -5.00 1.44
N TYR A 177 8.17 -4.91 0.12
CA TYR A 177 9.18 -5.68 -0.61
C TYR A 177 10.59 -5.43 -0.07
N HIS A 178 11.00 -4.17 0.07
CA HIS A 178 12.32 -3.82 0.60
C HIS A 178 12.52 -4.25 2.06
N MET A 179 11.48 -4.12 2.87
CA MET A 179 11.48 -4.61 4.25
C MET A 179 11.70 -6.15 4.31
N LEU A 180 11.05 -6.91 3.43
CA LEU A 180 11.21 -8.36 3.37
C LEU A 180 12.60 -8.77 2.86
N VAL A 181 13.19 -8.02 1.94
CA VAL A 181 14.59 -8.22 1.49
C VAL A 181 15.54 -8.00 2.66
N ASP A 182 15.35 -6.95 3.45
CA ASP A 182 16.16 -6.70 4.66
C ASP A 182 15.95 -7.78 5.73
N LEU A 183 14.70 -8.16 5.99
CA LEU A 183 14.35 -9.22 6.94
C LEU A 183 15.05 -10.54 6.57
N ARG A 184 15.01 -10.91 5.29
CA ARG A 184 15.73 -12.09 4.76
C ARG A 184 17.24 -11.97 4.96
N ALA A 185 17.81 -10.82 4.68
CA ALA A 185 19.24 -10.59 4.87
C ALA A 185 19.65 -10.74 6.34
N LYS A 186 18.83 -10.23 7.27
CA LYS A 186 19.02 -10.39 8.71
C LYS A 186 18.87 -11.84 9.16
N ALA A 187 17.85 -12.57 8.69
CA ALA A 187 17.64 -13.99 8.98
C ALA A 187 18.80 -14.89 8.52
N ASN A 188 19.41 -14.56 7.40
CA ASN A 188 20.48 -15.36 6.81
C ASN A 188 21.89 -14.97 7.31
N LYS A 189 22.03 -13.84 8.02
CA LYS A 189 23.28 -13.46 8.67
C LYS A 189 23.36 -14.08 10.07
N LYS A 190 24.21 -15.09 10.24
CA LYS A 190 24.50 -15.67 11.57
C LYS A 190 25.24 -14.64 12.45
N ARG A 191 24.52 -13.83 13.20
CA ARG A 191 25.07 -13.00 14.28
C ARG A 191 24.44 -13.46 15.60
N LYS A 192 25.25 -13.96 16.54
CA LYS A 192 24.79 -14.30 17.89
C LYS A 192 24.10 -13.08 18.51
N GLY A 193 22.81 -13.24 18.89
CA GLY A 193 22.09 -12.30 19.75
C GLY A 193 21.26 -11.22 19.06
N GLN A 194 21.13 -11.21 17.72
CA GLN A 194 20.31 -10.23 16.99
C GLN A 194 19.33 -10.87 15.99
N ASP A 195 18.97 -12.14 16.22
CA ASP A 195 18.16 -12.88 15.27
C ASP A 195 16.67 -12.52 15.43
N LEU A 196 16.13 -11.72 14.49
CA LEU A 196 14.70 -11.49 14.35
C LEU A 196 13.99 -12.77 13.95
N ILE A 197 14.61 -13.54 13.06
CA ILE A 197 14.13 -14.81 12.52
C ILE A 197 15.27 -15.82 12.60
N LEU A 198 15.04 -16.95 13.26
CA LEU A 198 16.03 -18.03 13.43
C LEU A 198 16.07 -18.94 12.20
N ASN A 199 14.94 -19.11 11.54
CA ASN A 199 14.84 -19.93 10.35
C ASN A 199 15.51 -19.27 9.17
N LYS A 200 16.36 -20.03 8.47
CA LYS A 200 16.93 -19.58 7.22
C LYS A 200 15.82 -19.40 6.18
N VAL A 201 15.78 -18.24 5.56
CA VAL A 201 14.84 -17.93 4.48
C VAL A 201 15.51 -18.25 3.14
N PRO A 202 15.14 -19.39 2.50
CA PRO A 202 15.89 -19.93 1.37
C PRO A 202 15.63 -19.24 0.04
N TRP A 203 14.53 -18.48 -0.07
CA TRP A 203 14.17 -17.92 -1.37
C TRP A 203 14.83 -16.58 -1.63
N ASP A 204 15.06 -16.40 -2.89
CA ASP A 204 15.45 -15.14 -3.47
C ASP A 204 14.28 -14.64 -4.30
N PHE A 205 13.70 -13.51 -3.92
CA PHE A 205 12.70 -12.87 -4.75
C PHE A 205 13.21 -11.52 -5.20
N ASN A 206 13.08 -11.28 -6.48
CA ASN A 206 13.15 -9.95 -7.05
C ASN A 206 11.73 -9.35 -7.08
N TYR A 207 11.63 -8.05 -7.27
CA TYR A 207 10.34 -7.34 -7.24
C TYR A 207 9.28 -7.95 -8.19
N PRO A 208 9.59 -8.35 -9.44
CA PRO A 208 8.61 -9.00 -10.31
C PRO A 208 8.09 -10.34 -9.78
N ASN A 209 8.92 -11.13 -9.11
CA ASN A 209 8.54 -12.45 -8.60
C ASN A 209 7.93 -12.41 -7.20
N PHE A 210 8.16 -11.32 -6.47
CA PHE A 210 7.68 -11.17 -5.10
C PHE A 210 6.17 -11.42 -4.98
N MET A 211 5.37 -10.82 -5.87
CA MET A 211 3.93 -10.95 -5.88
C MET A 211 3.46 -12.40 -6.06
N ILE A 212 4.17 -13.19 -6.89
CA ILE A 212 3.82 -14.61 -7.14
C ILE A 212 3.90 -15.41 -5.83
N TYR A 213 4.89 -15.14 -4.99
CA TYR A 213 5.06 -15.85 -3.72
C TYR A 213 4.20 -15.29 -2.59
N TYR A 214 3.91 -13.99 -2.63
CA TYR A 214 3.25 -13.31 -1.53
C TYR A 214 1.72 -13.25 -1.69
N CYS A 215 1.20 -13.30 -2.92
CA CYS A 215 -0.23 -13.13 -3.21
C CYS A 215 -1.14 -14.15 -2.48
N ALA A 216 -0.63 -15.35 -2.20
CA ALA A 216 -1.38 -16.38 -1.47
C ALA A 216 -1.72 -15.99 -0.03
N TYR A 217 -1.05 -14.98 0.53
CA TYR A 217 -1.20 -14.50 1.91
C TYR A 217 -1.92 -13.17 2.02
N SER A 218 -2.39 -12.60 0.90
CA SER A 218 -3.09 -11.32 0.90
C SER A 218 -4.34 -11.34 1.80
N TYR A 219 -4.62 -10.20 2.42
CA TYR A 219 -5.89 -10.01 3.10
C TYR A 219 -7.04 -10.14 2.10
N PHE A 220 -8.03 -10.94 2.42
CA PHE A 220 -9.21 -11.13 1.58
C PHE A 220 -10.45 -10.60 2.31
N PRO A 221 -10.94 -9.38 1.95
CA PRO A 221 -12.07 -8.76 2.63
C PRO A 221 -13.34 -9.59 2.52
N GLU A 222 -14.15 -9.60 3.56
CA GLU A 222 -15.45 -10.29 3.53
C GLU A 222 -16.40 -9.67 2.50
N SER A 223 -16.35 -8.35 2.28
CA SER A 223 -17.13 -7.68 1.24
C SER A 223 -16.80 -8.18 -0.17
N LEU A 224 -15.50 -8.40 -0.46
CA LEU A 224 -15.04 -8.98 -1.73
C LEU A 224 -15.57 -10.42 -1.87
N ARG A 225 -15.50 -11.19 -0.79
CA ARG A 225 -16.02 -12.56 -0.77
C ARG A 225 -17.52 -12.60 -1.09
N GLN A 226 -18.30 -11.76 -0.42
CA GLN A 226 -19.74 -11.68 -0.64
C GLN A 226 -20.09 -11.21 -2.06
N PHE A 227 -19.33 -10.25 -2.58
CA PHE A 227 -19.48 -9.79 -3.95
C PHE A 227 -19.25 -10.93 -4.95
N ILE A 228 -18.16 -11.69 -4.83
CA ILE A 228 -17.85 -12.82 -5.71
C ILE A 228 -18.93 -13.91 -5.61
N LEU A 229 -19.36 -14.25 -4.39
CA LEU A 229 -20.42 -15.27 -4.20
C LEU A 229 -21.74 -14.87 -4.84
N GLY A 230 -22.02 -13.59 -4.99
CA GLY A 230 -23.19 -13.09 -5.71
C GLY A 230 -23.16 -13.34 -7.21
N TYR A 231 -22.01 -13.72 -7.76
CA TYR A 231 -21.80 -14.04 -9.18
C TYR A 231 -21.63 -15.55 -9.48
N CYS A 232 -21.40 -16.36 -8.46
CA CYS A 232 -21.38 -17.82 -8.58
C CYS A 232 -22.79 -18.40 -8.44
#